data_c6a79e7cb12a3aa6f02c968fa6ec6711
#
_entry.id   c6a79e7cb12a3aa6f02c968fa6ec6711
#
_cell.length_a   1.000
_cell.length_b   1.000
_cell.length_c   1.000
_cell.angle_alpha   90.00
_cell.angle_beta   90.00
_cell.angle_gamma   90.00
#
_symmetry.space_group_name_H-M   'P 1'
#
loop_
_entity.id
_entity.type
_entity.pdbx_description
1 polymer ?
#
loop_
_entity_poly.entity_id
_entity_poly.type
_entity_poly.pdbx_seq_one_letter_code
_entity_poly.pdbx_strand_id
1 'polypeptide(L)'
;IPPGVINVVTGPGAEVGDALVTHRDVSKVAFTGSTEVGKKIMAQAAGTVKKVTLELGGKAPAIVLPDIDFETAIPSILLGVFFHSGQVCEASTRLIVHESIYDIVVQQLAEATKKIKLGQPLDITTGMGPVISESQMNKILGYIQSGIDEGARLVCGGKRASGPGLDNGYFIEPTIFADVTNDMKIAREEIFGPVLCVLKYSTEEEAIAIANDSDYGLSGGVWGRDVTKANEIATKINAGTIWINDWHIFRTDAPFGGYKQSGLGREQGAQVFYEYTEVKNICTSLTTENAQRPALGLLF
;
A
#
# COMPACT_ATOMS: atom_id res chain seq x y z
N ILE A 1 -26.21 -8.30 15.02
CA ILE A 1 -25.48 -9.53 14.64
C ILE A 1 -25.79 -10.56 15.73
N PRO A 2 -26.21 -11.80 15.38
CA PRO A 2 -26.49 -12.83 16.37
C PRO A 2 -25.23 -13.20 17.19
N PRO A 3 -25.39 -13.63 18.47
CA PRO A 3 -24.29 -14.14 19.27
C PRO A 3 -23.56 -15.31 18.58
N GLY A 4 -22.23 -15.35 18.68
CA GLY A 4 -21.40 -16.39 18.08
C GLY A 4 -21.01 -16.18 16.61
N VAL A 5 -21.55 -15.16 15.94
CA VAL A 5 -21.16 -14.83 14.54
C VAL A 5 -19.81 -14.14 14.49
N ILE A 6 -19.51 -13.28 15.48
CA ILE A 6 -18.20 -12.63 15.61
C ILE A 6 -17.54 -13.12 16.89
N ASN A 7 -16.32 -13.61 16.77
CA ASN A 7 -15.53 -14.12 17.88
C ASN A 7 -14.14 -13.48 17.81
N VAL A 8 -13.60 -13.03 18.94
CA VAL A 8 -12.28 -12.41 19.02
C VAL A 8 -11.37 -13.28 19.90
N VAL A 9 -10.23 -13.68 19.34
CA VAL A 9 -9.18 -14.39 20.07
C VAL A 9 -7.89 -13.59 19.97
N THR A 10 -7.31 -13.24 21.09
CA THR A 10 -6.06 -12.48 21.17
C THR A 10 -4.88 -13.38 21.47
N GLY A 11 -3.70 -13.03 20.94
CA GLY A 11 -2.45 -13.76 21.20
C GLY A 11 -1.38 -13.46 20.16
N PRO A 12 -0.18 -14.05 20.31
CA PRO A 12 0.89 -13.92 19.31
C PRO A 12 0.45 -14.44 17.94
N GLY A 13 0.73 -13.67 16.87
CA GLY A 13 0.35 -14.05 15.52
C GLY A 13 0.93 -15.38 15.06
N ALA A 14 2.14 -15.74 15.51
CA ALA A 14 2.78 -17.02 15.20
C ALA A 14 2.11 -18.24 15.89
N GLU A 15 1.31 -18.02 16.93
CA GLU A 15 0.60 -19.09 17.64
C GLU A 15 -0.87 -19.10 17.23
N VAL A 16 -1.59 -18.03 17.52
CA VAL A 16 -3.04 -17.93 17.24
C VAL A 16 -3.30 -17.86 15.73
N GLY A 17 -2.51 -17.06 14.99
CA GLY A 17 -2.65 -16.94 13.54
C GLY A 17 -2.38 -18.28 12.82
N ASP A 18 -1.26 -18.93 13.14
CA ASP A 18 -0.91 -20.23 12.55
C ASP A 18 -1.97 -21.31 12.87
N ALA A 19 -2.51 -21.32 14.11
CA ALA A 19 -3.58 -22.25 14.50
C ALA A 19 -4.85 -22.04 13.67
N LEU A 20 -5.26 -20.77 13.44
CA LEU A 20 -6.42 -20.46 12.60
C LEU A 20 -6.19 -20.80 11.13
N VAL A 21 -5.01 -20.45 10.59
CA VAL A 21 -4.67 -20.71 9.18
C VAL A 21 -4.64 -22.21 8.87
N THR A 22 -4.17 -23.04 9.79
CA THR A 22 -4.04 -24.48 9.57
C THR A 22 -5.29 -25.28 10.00
N HIS A 23 -6.24 -24.66 10.73
CA HIS A 23 -7.40 -25.39 11.25
C HIS A 23 -8.33 -25.84 10.13
N ARG A 24 -8.69 -27.14 10.13
CA ARG A 24 -9.50 -27.77 9.06
C ARG A 24 -10.91 -27.16 8.89
N ASP A 25 -11.49 -26.65 9.95
CA ASP A 25 -12.87 -26.12 9.95
C ASP A 25 -12.91 -24.60 9.62
N VAL A 26 -11.76 -23.95 9.40
CA VAL A 26 -11.67 -22.59 8.88
C VAL A 26 -11.67 -22.66 7.35
N SER A 27 -12.71 -22.11 6.71
CA SER A 27 -12.90 -22.18 5.25
C SER A 27 -12.19 -21.08 4.48
N LYS A 28 -11.97 -19.91 5.12
CA LYS A 28 -11.32 -18.75 4.50
C LYS A 28 -10.41 -18.05 5.50
N VAL A 29 -9.29 -17.54 5.00
CA VAL A 29 -8.39 -16.62 5.73
C VAL A 29 -8.35 -15.28 5.01
N ALA A 30 -8.59 -14.20 5.72
CA ALA A 30 -8.31 -12.84 5.29
C ALA A 30 -7.19 -12.27 6.16
N PHE A 31 -6.18 -11.70 5.55
CA PHE A 31 -5.00 -11.22 6.27
C PHE A 31 -4.53 -9.87 5.69
N THR A 32 -4.21 -8.95 6.60
CA THR A 32 -3.51 -7.71 6.30
C THR A 32 -2.20 -7.67 7.07
N GLY A 33 -1.09 -7.43 6.38
CA GLY A 33 0.24 -7.36 7.01
C GLY A 33 1.39 -7.42 6.01
N SER A 34 2.56 -7.91 6.46
CA SER A 34 3.74 -7.96 5.59
C SER A 34 3.61 -8.99 4.47
N THR A 35 4.22 -8.72 3.32
CA THR A 35 4.27 -9.64 2.18
C THR A 35 4.88 -10.99 2.54
N GLU A 36 5.88 -11.02 3.40
CA GLU A 36 6.51 -12.26 3.89
C GLU A 36 5.50 -13.14 4.65
N VAL A 37 4.77 -12.56 5.60
CA VAL A 37 3.75 -13.29 6.37
C VAL A 37 2.60 -13.73 5.47
N GLY A 38 2.16 -12.89 4.53
CA GLY A 38 1.12 -13.24 3.56
C GLY A 38 1.50 -14.46 2.71
N LYS A 39 2.74 -14.54 2.23
CA LYS A 39 3.27 -15.71 1.51
C LYS A 39 3.27 -16.98 2.39
N LYS A 40 3.65 -16.86 3.66
CA LYS A 40 3.59 -17.97 4.63
C LYS A 40 2.15 -18.47 4.82
N ILE A 41 1.21 -17.55 5.03
CA ILE A 41 -0.22 -17.88 5.18
C ILE A 41 -0.75 -18.59 3.93
N MET A 42 -0.43 -18.10 2.74
CA MET A 42 -0.85 -18.71 1.48
C MET A 42 -0.32 -20.15 1.33
N ALA A 43 0.95 -20.37 1.68
CA ALA A 43 1.56 -21.69 1.67
C ALA A 43 0.90 -22.65 2.67
N GLN A 44 0.61 -22.20 3.88
CA GLN A 44 -0.04 -23.03 4.92
C GLN A 44 -1.51 -23.33 4.58
N ALA A 45 -2.25 -22.36 4.04
CA ALA A 45 -3.65 -22.51 3.65
C ALA A 45 -3.83 -23.55 2.52
N ALA A 46 -2.82 -23.74 1.68
CA ALA A 46 -2.84 -24.72 0.59
C ALA A 46 -3.09 -26.15 1.09
N GLY A 47 -2.67 -26.51 2.30
CA GLY A 47 -2.86 -27.83 2.89
C GLY A 47 -4.34 -28.25 3.06
N THR A 48 -5.27 -27.31 3.07
CA THR A 48 -6.72 -27.55 3.17
C THR A 48 -7.52 -26.86 2.06
N VAL A 49 -6.84 -26.32 1.04
CA VAL A 49 -7.43 -25.61 -0.12
C VAL A 49 -8.36 -24.46 0.30
N LYS A 50 -7.99 -23.74 1.36
CA LYS A 50 -8.77 -22.59 1.83
C LYS A 50 -8.75 -21.43 0.84
N LYS A 51 -9.83 -20.67 0.79
CA LYS A 51 -9.79 -19.32 0.21
C LYS A 51 -8.88 -18.41 1.03
N VAL A 52 -8.11 -17.59 0.35
CA VAL A 52 -7.22 -16.59 0.97
C VAL A 52 -7.41 -15.26 0.30
N THR A 53 -7.62 -14.20 1.08
CA THR A 53 -7.47 -12.82 0.64
C THR A 53 -6.34 -12.17 1.43
N LEU A 54 -5.49 -11.42 0.73
CA LEU A 54 -4.27 -10.84 1.29
C LEU A 54 -4.21 -9.36 0.92
N GLU A 55 -4.08 -8.50 1.92
CA GLU A 55 -3.72 -7.10 1.80
C GLU A 55 -2.32 -6.92 2.37
N LEU A 56 -1.34 -6.68 1.50
CA LEU A 56 0.07 -6.73 1.84
C LEU A 56 0.75 -5.38 1.63
N GLY A 57 2.06 -5.36 1.67
CA GLY A 57 2.86 -4.15 1.56
C GLY A 57 2.77 -3.46 0.20
N GLY A 58 3.25 -2.23 0.15
CA GLY A 58 3.29 -1.42 -1.05
C GLY A 58 4.54 -0.56 -1.16
N LYS A 59 4.77 -0.05 -2.37
CA LYS A 59 5.78 0.95 -2.71
C LYS A 59 5.19 1.91 -3.74
N ALA A 60 4.13 2.60 -3.34
CA ALA A 60 3.26 3.33 -4.24
C ALA A 60 3.98 4.44 -5.00
N PRO A 61 3.86 4.47 -6.34
CA PRO A 61 4.35 5.57 -7.16
C PRO A 61 3.33 6.72 -7.16
N ALA A 62 3.82 7.96 -7.09
CA ALA A 62 3.05 9.17 -7.32
C ALA A 62 3.74 9.98 -8.44
N ILE A 63 3.13 10.05 -9.61
CA ILE A 63 3.67 10.80 -10.77
C ILE A 63 3.23 12.26 -10.64
N VAL A 64 4.18 13.18 -10.74
CA VAL A 64 3.97 14.62 -10.66
C VAL A 64 4.21 15.24 -12.02
N LEU A 65 3.13 15.72 -12.66
CA LEU A 65 3.16 16.37 -13.96
C LEU A 65 3.69 17.82 -13.86
N PRO A 66 4.21 18.40 -14.97
CA PRO A 66 4.81 19.73 -14.92
C PRO A 66 3.82 20.87 -14.65
N ASP A 67 2.52 20.63 -14.79
CA ASP A 67 1.45 21.60 -14.64
C ASP A 67 0.79 21.66 -13.26
N ILE A 68 1.39 21.01 -12.23
CA ILE A 68 0.78 20.96 -10.89
C ILE A 68 0.50 22.35 -10.31
N ASP A 69 -0.48 22.38 -9.42
CA ASP A 69 -0.65 23.49 -8.49
C ASP A 69 0.16 23.22 -7.22
N PHE A 70 1.27 23.92 -7.04
CA PHE A 70 2.17 23.72 -5.91
C PHE A 70 1.51 23.97 -4.55
N GLU A 71 0.59 24.94 -4.47
CA GLU A 71 -0.05 25.31 -3.22
C GLU A 71 -0.91 24.17 -2.66
N THR A 72 -1.59 23.44 -3.53
CA THR A 72 -2.44 22.31 -3.16
C THR A 72 -1.70 20.97 -3.17
N ALA A 73 -0.82 20.75 -4.16
CA ALA A 73 -0.14 19.47 -4.34
C ALA A 73 0.90 19.19 -3.25
N ILE A 74 1.73 20.17 -2.86
CA ILE A 74 2.81 19.92 -1.89
C ILE A 74 2.29 19.43 -0.53
N PRO A 75 1.29 20.08 0.11
CA PRO A 75 0.73 19.57 1.36
C PRO A 75 0.10 18.17 1.22
N SER A 76 -0.60 17.92 0.11
CA SER A 76 -1.27 16.63 -0.13
C SER A 76 -0.26 15.51 -0.39
N ILE A 77 0.84 15.78 -1.10
CA ILE A 77 1.95 14.82 -1.28
C ILE A 77 2.56 14.47 0.08
N LEU A 78 2.83 15.46 0.94
CA LEU A 78 3.36 15.21 2.29
C LEU A 78 2.39 14.41 3.16
N LEU A 79 1.08 14.69 3.07
CA LEU A 79 0.06 13.87 3.72
C LEU A 79 0.12 12.43 3.25
N GLY A 80 0.20 12.20 1.93
CA GLY A 80 0.28 10.86 1.34
C GLY A 80 1.47 10.03 1.81
N VAL A 81 2.55 10.68 2.28
CA VAL A 81 3.77 10.00 2.76
C VAL A 81 3.83 9.93 4.28
N PHE A 82 3.57 11.05 4.97
CA PHE A 82 3.88 11.18 6.40
C PHE A 82 2.68 10.92 7.31
N PHE A 83 1.47 10.77 6.75
CA PHE A 83 0.31 10.33 7.53
C PHE A 83 0.67 9.05 8.31
N HIS A 84 0.24 9.01 9.57
CA HIS A 84 0.53 7.88 10.48
C HIS A 84 2.04 7.51 10.55
N SER A 85 2.92 8.52 10.44
CA SER A 85 4.39 8.36 10.45
C SER A 85 4.91 7.46 9.30
N GLY A 86 4.22 7.47 8.15
CA GLY A 86 4.55 6.65 6.99
C GLY A 86 4.29 5.15 7.15
N GLN A 87 3.62 4.75 8.24
CA GLN A 87 3.27 3.35 8.51
C GLN A 87 1.92 2.98 7.90
N VAL A 88 1.80 3.18 6.60
CA VAL A 88 0.61 2.92 5.80
C VAL A 88 1.00 2.16 4.55
N CYS A 89 0.30 1.07 4.25
CA CYS A 89 0.63 0.16 3.15
C CYS A 89 0.56 0.83 1.77
N GLU A 90 -0.34 1.81 1.59
CA GLU A 90 -0.51 2.57 0.36
C GLU A 90 0.19 3.94 0.36
N ALA A 91 1.08 4.23 1.34
CA ALA A 91 1.80 5.51 1.39
C ALA A 91 2.57 5.81 0.09
N SER A 92 2.48 7.06 -0.40
CA SER A 92 3.10 7.52 -1.66
C SER A 92 4.61 7.72 -1.52
N THR A 93 5.34 6.65 -1.28
CA THR A 93 6.77 6.72 -0.89
C THR A 93 7.75 6.85 -2.05
N ARG A 94 7.28 6.74 -3.32
CA ARG A 94 8.05 7.06 -4.53
C ARG A 94 7.38 8.19 -5.28
N LEU A 95 7.96 9.38 -5.23
CA LEU A 95 7.51 10.55 -5.97
C LEU A 95 8.31 10.68 -7.27
N ILE A 96 7.65 10.55 -8.40
CA ILE A 96 8.25 10.55 -9.74
C ILE A 96 7.93 11.89 -10.38
N VAL A 97 8.92 12.80 -10.44
CA VAL A 97 8.74 14.22 -10.76
C VAL A 97 9.34 14.56 -12.12
N HIS A 98 8.58 15.30 -12.95
CA HIS A 98 9.07 15.77 -14.23
C HIS A 98 10.30 16.70 -14.05
N GLU A 99 11.33 16.50 -14.89
CA GLU A 99 12.62 17.19 -14.76
C GLU A 99 12.51 18.73 -14.75
N SER A 100 11.56 19.31 -15.49
CA SER A 100 11.38 20.77 -15.58
C SER A 100 10.95 21.44 -14.27
N ILE A 101 10.37 20.68 -13.32
CA ILE A 101 9.92 21.20 -12.03
C ILE A 101 10.58 20.49 -10.84
N TYR A 102 11.51 19.58 -11.11
CA TYR A 102 12.12 18.72 -10.10
C TYR A 102 12.72 19.47 -8.92
N ASP A 103 13.60 20.42 -9.20
CA ASP A 103 14.33 21.15 -8.16
C ASP A 103 13.41 22.01 -7.30
N ILE A 104 12.42 22.66 -7.91
CA ILE A 104 11.43 23.46 -7.17
C ILE A 104 10.51 22.58 -6.31
N VAL A 105 10.09 21.39 -6.80
CA VAL A 105 9.30 20.42 -6.02
C VAL A 105 10.12 19.95 -4.82
N VAL A 106 11.36 19.51 -5.00
CA VAL A 106 12.24 19.06 -3.92
C VAL A 106 12.44 20.16 -2.87
N GLN A 107 12.70 21.39 -3.29
CA GLN A 107 12.86 22.51 -2.38
C GLN A 107 11.58 22.78 -1.57
N GLN A 108 10.42 22.86 -2.24
CA GLN A 108 9.15 23.14 -1.56
C GLN A 108 8.74 22.02 -0.61
N LEU A 109 8.96 20.76 -0.98
CA LEU A 109 8.75 19.61 -0.09
C LEU A 109 9.61 19.72 1.17
N ALA A 110 10.90 20.04 1.02
CA ALA A 110 11.82 20.19 2.15
C ALA A 110 11.39 21.34 3.09
N GLU A 111 10.98 22.47 2.54
CA GLU A 111 10.51 23.62 3.33
C GLU A 111 9.20 23.34 4.07
N ALA A 112 8.27 22.66 3.41
CA ALA A 112 6.99 22.28 4.01
C ALA A 112 7.17 21.19 5.08
N THR A 113 8.07 20.23 4.86
CA THR A 113 8.40 19.16 5.80
C THR A 113 8.92 19.69 7.15
N LYS A 114 9.69 20.78 7.14
CA LYS A 114 10.19 21.44 8.37
C LYS A 114 9.07 21.96 9.27
N LYS A 115 7.87 22.16 8.75
CA LYS A 115 6.69 22.64 9.48
C LYS A 115 5.93 21.52 10.19
N ILE A 116 6.25 20.27 9.93
CA ILE A 116 5.60 19.11 10.54
C ILE A 116 6.05 19.02 12.00
N LYS A 117 5.11 19.28 12.93
CA LYS A 117 5.37 19.20 14.37
C LYS A 117 5.37 17.74 14.82
N LEU A 118 6.50 17.27 15.33
CA LEU A 118 6.60 15.98 16.02
C LEU A 118 6.08 16.11 17.43
N GLY A 119 5.36 15.09 17.93
CA GLY A 119 4.84 15.15 19.30
C GLY A 119 4.00 13.94 19.70
N GLN A 120 3.42 14.04 20.89
CA GLN A 120 2.58 12.98 21.44
C GLN A 120 1.31 12.78 20.60
N PRO A 121 0.89 11.53 20.31
CA PRO A 121 -0.26 11.25 19.44
C PRO A 121 -1.60 11.80 19.94
N LEU A 122 -1.75 12.02 21.23
CA LEU A 122 -2.99 12.57 21.83
C LEU A 122 -3.02 14.11 21.88
N ASP A 123 -1.93 14.78 21.52
CA ASP A 123 -1.91 16.24 21.36
C ASP A 123 -2.44 16.60 19.97
N ILE A 124 -3.59 17.30 19.93
CA ILE A 124 -4.26 17.72 18.70
C ILE A 124 -3.38 18.61 17.80
N THR A 125 -2.32 19.20 18.33
CA THR A 125 -1.37 20.03 17.57
C THR A 125 -0.22 19.23 16.97
N THR A 126 -0.14 17.93 17.24
CA THR A 126 0.88 17.04 16.67
C THR A 126 0.58 16.74 15.20
N GLY A 127 1.55 17.01 14.35
CA GLY A 127 1.50 16.68 12.92
C GLY A 127 1.95 15.24 12.62
N MET A 128 2.93 14.73 13.38
CA MET A 128 3.42 13.35 13.21
C MET A 128 3.87 12.76 14.55
N GLY A 129 3.41 11.57 14.86
CA GLY A 129 3.74 10.81 16.06
C GLY A 129 4.98 9.92 15.93
N PRO A 130 5.24 9.05 16.93
CA PRO A 130 6.32 8.06 16.85
C PRO A 130 5.95 6.88 15.95
N VAL A 131 6.93 6.09 15.55
CA VAL A 131 6.68 4.77 14.97
C VAL A 131 6.37 3.74 16.07
N ILE A 132 5.79 2.60 15.67
CA ILE A 132 5.15 1.65 16.60
C ILE A 132 6.11 0.99 17.60
N SER A 133 7.39 0.83 17.27
CA SER A 133 8.34 0.10 18.11
C SER A 133 9.79 0.49 17.83
N GLU A 134 10.68 0.14 18.76
CA GLU A 134 12.12 0.28 18.59
C GLU A 134 12.64 -0.53 17.40
N SER A 135 12.15 -1.75 17.22
CA SER A 135 12.52 -2.60 16.09
C SER A 135 12.18 -1.95 14.76
N GLN A 136 10.99 -1.34 14.64
CA GLN A 136 10.59 -0.62 13.45
C GLN A 136 11.43 0.64 13.25
N MET A 137 11.71 1.40 14.31
CA MET A 137 12.60 2.55 14.23
C MET A 137 13.98 2.16 13.69
N ASN A 138 14.58 1.09 14.24
CA ASN A 138 15.89 0.63 13.81
C ASN A 138 15.88 0.13 12.36
N LYS A 139 14.81 -0.55 11.92
CA LYS A 139 14.60 -0.95 10.52
C LYS A 139 14.60 0.28 9.61
N ILE A 140 13.84 1.32 9.94
CA ILE A 140 13.74 2.54 9.15
C ILE A 140 15.10 3.26 9.08
N LEU A 141 15.80 3.39 10.20
CA LEU A 141 17.14 4.00 10.24
C LEU A 141 18.15 3.21 9.39
N GLY A 142 18.04 1.88 9.35
CA GLY A 142 18.83 1.04 8.45
C GLY A 142 18.55 1.32 6.97
N TYR A 143 17.28 1.53 6.57
CA TYR A 143 16.96 1.94 5.21
C TYR A 143 17.47 3.34 4.89
N ILE A 144 17.34 4.28 5.81
CA ILE A 144 17.89 5.63 5.64
C ILE A 144 19.41 5.56 5.37
N GLN A 145 20.13 4.75 6.16
CA GLN A 145 21.56 4.57 5.94
C GLN A 145 21.84 3.93 4.58
N SER A 146 21.06 2.91 4.15
CA SER A 146 21.27 2.32 2.82
C SER A 146 21.07 3.33 1.69
N GLY A 147 20.11 4.26 1.81
CA GLY A 147 19.91 5.32 0.82
C GLY A 147 21.12 6.26 0.72
N ILE A 148 21.73 6.61 1.86
CA ILE A 148 22.95 7.41 1.91
C ILE A 148 24.11 6.64 1.28
N ASP A 149 24.29 5.37 1.62
CA ASP A 149 25.38 4.52 1.14
C ASP A 149 25.27 4.26 -0.38
N GLU A 150 24.06 4.19 -0.92
CA GLU A 150 23.78 4.05 -2.35
C GLU A 150 23.88 5.38 -3.13
N GLY A 151 24.14 6.48 -2.45
CA GLY A 151 24.39 7.80 -3.06
C GLY A 151 23.17 8.66 -3.30
N ALA A 152 21.99 8.32 -2.74
CA ALA A 152 20.84 9.19 -2.76
C ALA A 152 21.12 10.47 -1.94
N ARG A 153 20.68 11.62 -2.45
CA ARG A 153 20.88 12.90 -1.77
C ARG A 153 19.85 13.08 -0.64
N LEU A 154 20.31 12.99 0.61
CA LEU A 154 19.49 13.33 1.77
C LEU A 154 19.17 14.84 1.78
N VAL A 155 17.89 15.18 1.66
CA VAL A 155 17.41 16.58 1.60
C VAL A 155 17.06 17.10 2.99
N CYS A 156 16.36 16.30 3.80
CA CYS A 156 16.02 16.62 5.18
C CYS A 156 15.76 15.34 6.00
N GLY A 157 15.73 15.47 7.32
CA GLY A 157 15.52 14.34 8.24
C GLY A 157 16.72 13.42 8.33
N GLY A 158 16.51 12.13 8.18
CA GLY A 158 17.57 11.11 8.12
C GLY A 158 18.01 10.55 9.45
N LYS A 159 17.37 10.89 10.57
CA LYS A 159 17.80 10.46 11.90
C LYS A 159 16.63 10.33 12.88
N ARG A 160 16.93 9.74 14.04
CA ARG A 160 16.02 9.78 15.18
C ARG A 160 15.84 11.23 15.62
N ALA A 161 14.60 11.65 15.85
CA ALA A 161 14.30 12.94 16.42
C ALA A 161 14.62 12.96 17.92
N SER A 162 15.09 14.10 18.42
CA SER A 162 15.44 14.31 19.81
C SER A 162 14.93 15.66 20.30
N GLY A 163 14.79 15.79 21.61
CA GLY A 163 14.36 17.01 22.26
C GLY A 163 13.24 16.80 23.27
N PRO A 164 12.72 17.87 23.88
CA PRO A 164 11.69 17.77 24.90
C PRO A 164 10.47 16.98 24.43
N GLY A 165 10.16 15.88 25.14
CA GLY A 165 9.01 15.01 24.84
C GLY A 165 9.24 13.98 23.75
N LEU A 166 10.39 13.97 23.07
CA LEU A 166 10.70 13.03 21.97
C LEU A 166 11.68 11.92 22.39
N ASP A 167 12.57 12.19 23.34
CA ASP A 167 13.70 11.31 23.69
C ASP A 167 13.27 9.92 24.20
N ASN A 168 12.08 9.85 24.84
CA ASN A 168 11.53 8.60 25.38
C ASN A 168 10.61 7.85 24.38
N GLY A 169 10.50 8.31 23.13
CA GLY A 169 9.69 7.68 22.10
C GLY A 169 10.51 7.28 20.86
N TYR A 170 9.86 6.58 19.96
CA TYR A 170 10.47 6.09 18.72
C TYR A 170 10.24 7.08 17.58
N PHE A 171 10.65 8.34 17.77
CA PHE A 171 10.44 9.40 16.80
C PHE A 171 11.55 9.43 15.75
N ILE A 172 11.17 9.51 14.48
CA ILE A 172 12.07 9.69 13.34
C ILE A 172 11.70 11.00 12.66
N GLU A 173 12.69 11.79 12.30
CA GLU A 173 12.46 13.00 11.52
C GLU A 173 11.87 12.64 10.14
N PRO A 174 10.83 13.36 9.65
CA PRO A 174 10.35 13.19 8.30
C PRO A 174 11.52 13.34 7.31
N THR A 175 11.73 12.31 6.49
CA THR A 175 12.94 12.15 5.70
C THR A 175 12.62 12.20 4.21
N ILE A 176 13.38 13.00 3.46
CA ILE A 176 13.27 13.09 2.00
C ILE A 176 14.64 12.81 1.39
N PHE A 177 14.66 11.85 0.47
CA PHE A 177 15.77 11.60 -0.44
C PHE A 177 15.43 12.12 -1.84
N ALA A 178 16.36 12.82 -2.46
CA ALA A 178 16.33 13.24 -3.86
C ALA A 178 17.42 12.50 -4.66
N ASP A 179 17.35 12.62 -5.98
CA ASP A 179 18.26 12.00 -6.93
C ASP A 179 18.30 10.47 -6.76
N VAL A 180 17.14 9.90 -6.37
CA VAL A 180 16.95 8.47 -6.19
C VAL A 180 16.76 7.81 -7.54
N THR A 181 17.46 6.70 -7.80
CA THR A 181 17.21 5.83 -8.94
C THR A 181 16.32 4.67 -8.53
N ASN A 182 15.59 4.08 -9.49
CA ASN A 182 14.57 3.08 -9.17
C ASN A 182 15.14 1.73 -8.72
N ASP A 183 16.43 1.48 -8.91
CA ASP A 183 17.19 0.29 -8.47
C ASP A 183 17.71 0.38 -7.02
N MET A 184 17.75 1.58 -6.44
CA MET A 184 18.14 1.78 -5.05
C MET A 184 17.20 1.03 -4.10
N LYS A 185 17.74 0.43 -3.04
CA LYS A 185 16.99 -0.32 -2.05
C LYS A 185 15.82 0.46 -1.45
N ILE A 186 16.05 1.76 -1.16
CA ILE A 186 15.02 2.65 -0.62
C ILE A 186 13.86 2.91 -1.60
N ALA A 187 14.06 2.72 -2.92
CA ALA A 187 13.02 2.82 -3.94
C ALA A 187 12.32 1.48 -4.20
N ARG A 188 12.99 0.35 -3.97
CA ARG A 188 12.48 -1.00 -4.25
C ARG A 188 11.69 -1.60 -3.11
N GLU A 189 12.14 -1.42 -1.86
CA GLU A 189 11.60 -2.12 -0.71
C GLU A 189 10.67 -1.23 0.13
N GLU A 190 9.68 -1.84 0.78
CA GLU A 190 8.79 -1.17 1.71
C GLU A 190 9.50 -0.84 3.02
N ILE A 191 9.66 0.46 3.30
CA ILE A 191 10.31 0.96 4.52
C ILE A 191 9.34 0.92 5.70
N PHE A 192 8.06 1.25 5.45
CA PHE A 192 6.99 1.39 6.44
C PHE A 192 7.34 2.42 7.53
N GLY A 193 7.70 3.61 7.07
CA GLY A 193 8.15 4.72 7.90
C GLY A 193 8.19 6.05 7.13
N PRO A 194 8.51 7.17 7.80
CA PRO A 194 8.39 8.51 7.24
C PRO A 194 9.56 8.85 6.29
N VAL A 195 9.65 8.13 5.17
CA VAL A 195 10.73 8.27 4.19
C VAL A 195 10.17 8.38 2.77
N LEU A 196 10.42 9.51 2.12
CA LEU A 196 10.07 9.79 0.73
C LEU A 196 11.29 9.68 -0.18
N CYS A 197 11.15 8.97 -1.29
CA CYS A 197 12.12 8.88 -2.37
C CYS A 197 11.62 9.71 -3.57
N VAL A 198 12.40 10.69 -4.01
CA VAL A 198 12.06 11.54 -5.16
C VAL A 198 12.94 11.13 -6.35
N LEU A 199 12.26 10.65 -7.41
CA LEU A 199 12.85 10.22 -8.67
C LEU A 199 12.55 11.25 -9.75
N LYS A 200 13.38 11.31 -10.78
CA LYS A 200 13.22 12.23 -11.92
C LYS A 200 12.76 11.46 -13.16
N TYR A 201 11.96 12.11 -14.00
CA TYR A 201 11.62 11.60 -15.33
C TYR A 201 11.58 12.75 -16.37
N SER A 202 11.77 12.41 -17.64
CA SER A 202 11.78 13.35 -18.77
C SER A 202 10.58 13.17 -19.71
N THR A 203 10.09 11.93 -19.86
CA THR A 203 8.95 11.61 -20.73
C THR A 203 7.86 10.85 -19.98
N GLU A 204 6.62 10.95 -20.47
CA GLU A 204 5.49 10.23 -19.86
C GLU A 204 5.71 8.71 -19.84
N GLU A 205 6.24 8.16 -20.92
CA GLU A 205 6.55 6.74 -21.03
C GLU A 205 7.56 6.30 -19.97
N GLU A 206 8.58 7.12 -19.71
CA GLU A 206 9.56 6.89 -18.67
C GLU A 206 8.91 6.93 -17.28
N ALA A 207 8.04 7.92 -17.00
CA ALA A 207 7.32 8.01 -15.72
C ALA A 207 6.49 6.76 -15.46
N ILE A 208 5.75 6.28 -16.47
CA ILE A 208 4.92 5.07 -16.38
C ILE A 208 5.80 3.83 -16.21
N ALA A 209 6.92 3.75 -16.93
CA ALA A 209 7.86 2.64 -16.79
C ALA A 209 8.44 2.57 -15.37
N ILE A 210 8.92 3.70 -14.82
CA ILE A 210 9.41 3.80 -13.43
C ILE A 210 8.31 3.43 -12.43
N ALA A 211 7.08 3.93 -12.64
CA ALA A 211 5.95 3.66 -11.75
C ALA A 211 5.65 2.14 -11.69
N ASN A 212 5.66 1.47 -12.83
CA ASN A 212 5.33 0.05 -12.96
C ASN A 212 6.48 -0.90 -12.63
N ASP A 213 7.72 -0.43 -12.65
CA ASP A 213 8.90 -1.24 -12.27
C ASP A 213 9.02 -1.32 -10.75
N SER A 214 8.19 -2.16 -10.18
CA SER A 214 8.11 -2.51 -8.77
C SER A 214 7.47 -3.87 -8.60
N ASP A 215 7.84 -4.59 -7.56
CA ASP A 215 7.20 -5.85 -7.16
C ASP A 215 5.80 -5.62 -6.56
N TYR A 216 5.49 -4.39 -6.21
CA TYR A 216 4.25 -3.98 -5.58
C TYR A 216 3.26 -3.36 -6.59
N GLY A 217 1.99 -3.29 -6.18
CA GLY A 217 0.92 -2.70 -6.97
C GLY A 217 -0.34 -2.50 -6.13
N LEU A 218 -0.20 -1.98 -4.88
CA LEU A 218 -1.36 -1.70 -4.02
C LEU A 218 -2.08 -0.45 -4.50
N SER A 219 -1.35 0.64 -4.60
CA SER A 219 -1.87 1.94 -4.99
C SER A 219 -0.87 2.74 -5.81
N GLY A 220 -1.33 3.85 -6.34
CA GLY A 220 -0.54 4.87 -7.02
C GLY A 220 -1.30 6.18 -7.13
N GLY A 221 -0.67 7.20 -7.70
CA GLY A 221 -1.33 8.47 -7.92
C GLY A 221 -0.71 9.30 -9.03
N VAL A 222 -1.47 10.31 -9.47
CA VAL A 222 -1.03 11.28 -10.46
C VAL A 222 -1.44 12.68 -10.01
N TRP A 223 -0.49 13.59 -10.03
CA TRP A 223 -0.68 14.99 -9.68
C TRP A 223 -0.55 15.87 -10.92
N GLY A 224 -1.58 16.65 -11.27
CA GLY A 224 -1.59 17.54 -12.43
C GLY A 224 -2.87 18.34 -12.54
N ARG A 225 -2.84 19.53 -13.14
CA ARG A 225 -4.05 20.33 -13.40
C ARG A 225 -4.88 19.77 -14.54
N ASP A 226 -4.24 19.20 -15.56
CA ASP A 226 -4.94 18.49 -16.63
C ASP A 226 -5.42 17.12 -16.12
N VAL A 227 -6.64 17.10 -15.59
CA VAL A 227 -7.28 15.89 -15.05
C VAL A 227 -7.50 14.82 -16.13
N THR A 228 -7.72 15.23 -17.40
CA THR A 228 -7.86 14.29 -18.52
C THR A 228 -6.55 13.54 -18.73
N LYS A 229 -5.44 14.26 -18.80
CA LYS A 229 -4.11 13.69 -18.92
C LYS A 229 -3.74 12.82 -17.73
N ALA A 230 -4.05 13.29 -16.51
CA ALA A 230 -3.82 12.51 -15.30
C ALA A 230 -4.59 11.18 -15.31
N ASN A 231 -5.84 11.16 -15.79
CA ASN A 231 -6.63 9.92 -15.95
C ASN A 231 -6.03 8.98 -17.01
N GLU A 232 -5.57 9.50 -18.15
CA GLU A 232 -4.90 8.69 -19.17
C GLU A 232 -3.67 7.96 -18.62
N ILE A 233 -2.85 8.67 -17.83
CA ILE A 233 -1.67 8.09 -17.17
C ILE A 233 -2.11 7.08 -16.09
N ALA A 234 -3.10 7.40 -15.28
CA ALA A 234 -3.63 6.54 -14.23
C ALA A 234 -4.05 5.17 -14.75
N THR A 235 -4.66 5.10 -15.96
CA THR A 235 -5.05 3.82 -16.58
C THR A 235 -3.87 2.91 -16.93
N LYS A 236 -2.66 3.47 -17.01
CA LYS A 236 -1.43 2.76 -17.38
C LYS A 236 -0.60 2.30 -16.18
N ILE A 237 -0.97 2.71 -14.96
CA ILE A 237 -0.30 2.32 -13.72
C ILE A 237 -0.87 0.99 -13.22
N ASN A 238 0.00 0.01 -13.01
CA ASN A 238 -0.35 -1.35 -12.59
C ASN A 238 -0.52 -1.44 -11.06
N ALA A 239 -1.60 -0.83 -10.54
CA ALA A 239 -1.97 -0.90 -9.13
C ALA A 239 -3.49 -0.95 -8.96
N GLY A 240 -3.94 -1.40 -7.78
CA GLY A 240 -5.35 -1.63 -7.51
C GLY A 240 -6.17 -0.36 -7.32
N THR A 241 -5.56 0.69 -6.77
CA THR A 241 -6.21 1.99 -6.55
C THR A 241 -5.30 3.11 -7.02
N ILE A 242 -5.84 4.04 -7.83
CA ILE A 242 -5.11 5.22 -8.29
C ILE A 242 -5.88 6.47 -7.89
N TRP A 243 -5.20 7.39 -7.21
CA TRP A 243 -5.73 8.70 -6.86
C TRP A 243 -5.23 9.78 -7.83
N ILE A 244 -6.06 10.78 -8.09
CA ILE A 244 -5.68 11.93 -8.90
C ILE A 244 -5.85 13.18 -8.04
N ASN A 245 -4.77 13.91 -7.83
CA ASN A 245 -4.70 15.14 -7.02
C ASN A 245 -5.16 14.96 -5.56
N ASP A 246 -5.10 13.74 -5.05
CA ASP A 246 -5.44 13.41 -3.66
C ASP A 246 -4.72 12.14 -3.21
N TRP A 247 -4.86 11.78 -1.91
CA TRP A 247 -4.35 10.53 -1.33
C TRP A 247 -5.19 10.12 -0.12
N HIS A 248 -5.17 8.83 0.26
CA HIS A 248 -5.89 8.26 1.40
C HIS A 248 -7.43 8.40 1.34
N ILE A 249 -8.01 8.65 0.18
CA ILE A 249 -9.46 8.70 0.03
C ILE A 249 -10.00 7.30 -0.23
N PHE A 250 -10.61 6.70 0.80
CA PHE A 250 -11.26 5.41 0.73
C PHE A 250 -12.77 5.55 0.60
N ARG A 251 -13.36 4.70 -0.24
CA ARG A 251 -14.80 4.62 -0.44
C ARG A 251 -15.27 3.20 -0.18
N THR A 252 -16.30 3.04 0.65
CA THR A 252 -16.85 1.72 0.97
C THR A 252 -17.56 1.06 -0.22
N ASP A 253 -17.94 1.83 -1.24
CA ASP A 253 -18.58 1.37 -2.48
C ASP A 253 -17.60 1.08 -3.63
N ALA A 254 -16.31 1.32 -3.44
CA ALA A 254 -15.25 1.06 -4.41
C ALA A 254 -14.33 -0.09 -3.93
N PRO A 255 -13.93 -1.02 -4.82
CA PRO A 255 -13.04 -2.12 -4.42
C PRO A 255 -11.65 -1.61 -4.08
N PHE A 256 -11.04 -2.21 -3.03
CA PHE A 256 -9.66 -1.97 -2.63
C PHE A 256 -8.89 -3.29 -2.62
N GLY A 257 -7.62 -3.27 -3.06
CA GLY A 257 -6.73 -4.43 -3.01
C GLY A 257 -5.62 -4.37 -4.04
N GLY A 258 -4.52 -5.07 -3.73
CA GLY A 258 -3.27 -4.99 -4.47
C GLY A 258 -3.20 -5.85 -5.73
N TYR A 259 -2.30 -5.45 -6.64
CA TYR A 259 -1.74 -6.25 -7.73
C TYR A 259 -0.40 -6.83 -7.29
N LYS A 260 0.16 -7.75 -8.07
CA LYS A 260 1.51 -8.30 -7.88
C LYS A 260 1.69 -8.83 -6.44
N GLN A 261 2.79 -8.45 -5.75
CA GLN A 261 3.06 -8.89 -4.39
C GLN A 261 2.37 -8.06 -3.29
N SER A 262 1.52 -7.10 -3.67
CA SER A 262 0.72 -6.33 -2.71
C SER A 262 -0.57 -7.02 -2.28
N GLY A 263 -0.96 -8.13 -2.89
CA GLY A 263 -2.08 -8.88 -2.36
C GLY A 263 -2.87 -9.70 -3.37
N LEU A 264 -3.91 -10.33 -2.83
CA LEU A 264 -4.83 -11.21 -3.55
C LEU A 264 -6.26 -10.96 -3.04
N GLY A 265 -7.21 -10.87 -3.97
CA GLY A 265 -8.60 -10.55 -3.65
C GLY A 265 -8.88 -9.06 -3.59
N ARG A 266 -10.11 -8.71 -3.22
CA ARG A 266 -10.55 -7.32 -3.05
C ARG A 266 -11.39 -7.18 -1.80
N GLU A 267 -11.13 -6.10 -1.07
CA GLU A 267 -11.96 -5.62 0.03
C GLU A 267 -12.87 -4.50 -0.47
N GLN A 268 -13.91 -4.19 0.27
CA GLN A 268 -14.89 -3.14 -0.06
C GLN A 268 -15.60 -3.36 -1.42
N GLY A 269 -16.48 -2.44 -1.80
CA GLY A 269 -17.28 -2.55 -3.01
C GLY A 269 -18.14 -3.82 -3.08
N ALA A 270 -18.73 -4.07 -4.24
CA ALA A 270 -19.53 -5.28 -4.47
C ALA A 270 -18.68 -6.56 -4.57
N GLN A 271 -17.40 -6.41 -4.90
CA GLN A 271 -16.46 -7.52 -5.10
C GLN A 271 -16.22 -8.32 -3.81
N VAL A 272 -16.28 -7.69 -2.64
CA VAL A 272 -16.08 -8.35 -1.35
C VAL A 272 -17.06 -9.50 -1.12
N PHE A 273 -18.27 -9.43 -1.66
CA PHE A 273 -19.25 -10.51 -1.52
C PHE A 273 -18.79 -11.81 -2.19
N TYR A 274 -18.08 -11.75 -3.30
CA TYR A 274 -17.53 -12.94 -3.96
C TYR A 274 -16.37 -13.57 -3.18
N GLU A 275 -15.67 -12.75 -2.39
CA GLU A 275 -14.60 -13.24 -1.52
C GLU A 275 -15.12 -14.00 -0.29
N TYR A 276 -16.31 -13.66 0.21
CA TYR A 276 -16.87 -14.23 1.45
C TYR A 276 -18.08 -15.16 1.21
N THR A 277 -18.39 -15.48 -0.04
CA THR A 277 -19.49 -16.40 -0.40
C THR A 277 -19.02 -17.47 -1.38
N GLU A 278 -19.83 -18.55 -1.51
CA GLU A 278 -19.62 -19.60 -2.50
C GLU A 278 -20.78 -19.63 -3.50
N VAL A 279 -20.42 -19.75 -4.78
CA VAL A 279 -21.42 -19.90 -5.86
C VAL A 279 -21.83 -21.36 -5.93
N LYS A 280 -23.16 -21.62 -5.86
CA LYS A 280 -23.74 -22.95 -6.04
C LYS A 280 -24.64 -22.96 -7.27
N ASN A 281 -24.41 -23.89 -8.17
CA ASN A 281 -25.35 -24.17 -9.27
C ASN A 281 -26.28 -25.31 -8.87
N ILE A 282 -27.60 -25.12 -9.02
CA ILE A 282 -28.61 -26.15 -8.84
C ILE A 282 -29.31 -26.34 -10.18
N CYS A 283 -29.12 -27.50 -10.80
CA CYS A 283 -29.73 -27.84 -12.06
C CYS A 283 -30.80 -28.91 -11.84
N THR A 284 -32.05 -28.57 -12.12
CA THR A 284 -33.21 -29.48 -12.01
C THR A 284 -33.69 -29.85 -13.40
N SER A 285 -33.73 -31.14 -13.71
CA SER A 285 -34.41 -31.67 -14.92
C SER A 285 -35.88 -31.85 -14.66
N LEU A 286 -36.72 -31.21 -15.47
CA LEU A 286 -38.18 -31.40 -15.47
C LEU A 286 -38.59 -32.48 -16.48
N THR A 287 -37.66 -33.10 -17.18
CA THR A 287 -37.92 -34.16 -18.16
C THR A 287 -38.27 -35.48 -17.46
N THR A 288 -39.37 -36.08 -17.83
CA THR A 288 -39.86 -37.38 -17.34
C THR A 288 -39.54 -38.54 -18.30
N GLU A 289 -39.17 -38.25 -19.56
CA GLU A 289 -38.88 -39.25 -20.61
C GLU A 289 -37.37 -39.38 -20.78
N ASN A 290 -36.86 -40.63 -20.81
CA ASN A 290 -35.45 -40.93 -21.02
C ASN A 290 -34.95 -40.48 -22.39
N ALA A 291 -35.79 -40.53 -23.44
CA ALA A 291 -35.44 -40.06 -24.78
C ALA A 291 -35.07 -38.54 -24.84
N GLN A 292 -35.51 -37.77 -23.89
CA GLN A 292 -35.21 -36.34 -23.76
C GLN A 292 -33.93 -36.07 -22.92
N ARG A 293 -33.20 -37.11 -22.52
CA ARG A 293 -31.97 -37.02 -21.74
C ARG A 293 -30.77 -37.47 -22.60
N PRO A 294 -30.18 -36.60 -23.41
CA PRO A 294 -29.13 -37.01 -24.40
C PRO A 294 -27.96 -37.77 -23.75
N ALA A 295 -27.61 -37.47 -22.51
CA ALA A 295 -26.52 -38.14 -21.81
C ALA A 295 -26.77 -39.61 -21.53
N LEU A 296 -28.05 -40.08 -21.47
CA LEU A 296 -28.34 -41.50 -21.27
C LEU A 296 -27.99 -42.33 -22.53
N GLY A 297 -28.09 -41.74 -23.72
CA GLY A 297 -27.70 -42.42 -24.96
C GLY A 297 -26.19 -42.68 -25.12
N LEU A 298 -25.36 -42.15 -24.19
CA LEU A 298 -23.92 -42.45 -24.13
C LEU A 298 -23.63 -43.72 -23.33
N LEU A 299 -24.61 -44.21 -22.56
CA LEU A 299 -24.44 -45.37 -21.68
C LEU A 299 -25.23 -46.59 -22.13
N PHE A 300 -26.26 -46.34 -22.93
CA PHE A 300 -27.16 -47.35 -23.48
C PHE A 300 -27.36 -47.08 -25.00
#